data_b904469da6754cd3fd746f4732cdfa6f
#
_entry.id   b904469da6754cd3fd746f4732cdfa6f
#
_cell.length_a   1.000
_cell.length_b   1.000
_cell.length_c   1.000
_cell.angle_alpha   90.00
_cell.angle_beta   90.00
_cell.angle_gamma   90.00
#
_symmetry.space_group_name_H-M   'P 1'
#
loop_
_entity.id
_entity.type
_entity.pdbx_description
1 polymer ?
#
loop_
_entity_poly.entity_id
_entity_poly.type
_entity_poly.pdbx_seq_one_letter_code
_entity_poly.pdbx_strand_id
1 'polypeptide(L)'
;VVGVLLMEDEAGGDEKIIAVPSNKLTRRYEKVKNYSDLPEITLQQIEHFFSHYKDLEKGKWVKVLGWGDADKAFQIISEAIELAKSSKA
;
A
#
# COMPACT_ATOMS: atom_id res chain seq x y z
N VAL A 1 -0.38 0.39 10.20
CA VAL A 1 0.31 0.05 8.95
C VAL A 1 0.75 -1.40 8.98
N VAL A 2 0.33 -2.19 8.01
CA VAL A 2 0.64 -3.63 7.98
C VAL A 2 1.42 -4.04 6.74
N GLY A 3 1.52 -3.18 5.73
CA GLY A 3 2.28 -3.52 4.54
C GLY A 3 2.13 -2.48 3.46
N VAL A 4 2.65 -2.78 2.29
CA VAL A 4 2.58 -1.91 1.12
C VAL A 4 2.37 -2.75 -0.13
N LEU A 5 1.47 -2.29 -1.00
CA LEU A 5 1.32 -2.86 -2.34
C LEU A 5 2.22 -2.07 -3.28
N LEU A 6 3.21 -2.73 -3.83
CA LEU A 6 4.18 -2.11 -4.74
C LEU A 6 3.60 -2.09 -6.14
N MET A 7 3.50 -0.89 -6.71
CA MET A 7 2.88 -0.68 -8.01
C MET A 7 3.72 0.29 -8.85
N GLU A 8 3.43 0.30 -10.14
CA GLU A 8 4.01 1.24 -11.09
C GLU A 8 2.93 1.68 -12.05
N ASP A 9 2.95 2.94 -12.44
CA ASP A 9 2.04 3.48 -13.44
C ASP A 9 2.82 4.33 -14.46
N GLU A 10 2.11 5.02 -15.34
CA GLU A 10 2.73 5.83 -16.40
C GLU A 10 3.59 6.98 -15.85
N ALA A 11 3.38 7.37 -14.60
CA ALA A 11 4.17 8.41 -13.94
C ALA A 11 5.34 7.86 -13.13
N GLY A 12 5.47 6.53 -13.01
CA GLY A 12 6.53 5.87 -12.26
C GLY A 12 6.03 5.01 -11.11
N GLY A 13 6.85 4.85 -10.07
CA GLY A 13 6.48 4.05 -8.91
C GLY A 13 5.33 4.64 -8.11
N ASP A 14 4.47 3.79 -7.61
CA ASP A 14 3.28 4.18 -6.83
C ASP A 14 3.05 3.13 -5.75
N GLU A 15 3.47 3.44 -4.53
CA GLU A 15 3.33 2.53 -3.39
C GLU A 15 2.04 2.84 -2.63
N LYS A 16 1.19 1.82 -2.46
CA LYS A 16 -0.07 1.95 -1.70
C LYS A 16 0.12 1.38 -0.31
N ILE A 17 0.16 2.25 0.69
CA ILE A 17 0.32 1.84 2.09
C ILE A 17 -0.98 1.22 2.57
N ILE A 18 -0.88 0.04 3.17
CA ILE A 18 -2.03 -0.70 3.70
C ILE A 18 -2.03 -0.59 5.22
N ALA A 19 -3.13 -0.15 5.76
CA ALA A 19 -3.31 0.00 7.21
C ALA A 19 -4.64 -0.60 7.64
N VAL A 20 -4.71 -1.00 8.90
CA VAL A 20 -5.96 -1.50 9.50
C VAL A 20 -6.35 -0.60 10.66
N PRO A 21 -7.64 -0.54 11.03
CA PRO A 21 -8.06 0.23 12.20
C PRO A 21 -7.36 -0.23 13.47
N SER A 22 -7.08 0.71 14.37
CA SER A 22 -6.45 0.35 15.63
C SER A 22 -7.40 -0.53 16.46
N ASN A 23 -6.82 -1.38 17.33
CA ASN A 23 -7.64 -2.23 18.19
C ASN A 23 -8.44 -1.46 19.26
N LYS A 24 -8.20 -0.16 19.40
CA LYS A 24 -9.05 0.71 20.22
C LYS A 24 -10.41 0.93 19.58
N LEU A 25 -10.49 0.85 18.24
CA LEU A 25 -11.73 1.01 17.49
C LEU A 25 -12.42 -0.32 17.25
N THR A 26 -11.66 -1.40 17.06
CA THR A 26 -12.18 -2.73 16.84
C THR A 26 -11.13 -3.77 17.17
N ARG A 27 -11.57 -4.90 17.73
CA ARG A 27 -10.67 -6.02 18.01
C ARG A 27 -10.52 -6.95 16.82
N ARG A 28 -11.26 -6.72 15.75
CA ARG A 28 -11.24 -7.56 14.56
C ARG A 28 -9.85 -7.74 13.97
N TYR A 29 -9.01 -6.70 14.10
CA TYR A 29 -7.67 -6.68 13.50
C TYR A 29 -6.55 -6.71 14.53
N GLU A 30 -6.83 -7.07 15.79
CA GLU A 30 -5.81 -7.01 16.84
C GLU A 30 -4.61 -7.92 16.59
N LYS A 31 -4.80 -9.01 15.84
CA LYS A 31 -3.73 -9.95 15.47
C LYS A 31 -3.07 -9.62 14.14
N VAL A 32 -3.54 -8.60 13.43
CA VAL A 32 -2.98 -8.23 12.14
C VAL A 32 -1.84 -7.26 12.36
N LYS A 33 -0.63 -7.71 12.16
CA LYS A 33 0.58 -6.89 12.28
C LYS A 33 1.31 -6.73 10.95
N ASN A 34 1.03 -7.61 10.00
CA ASN A 34 1.60 -7.60 8.68
C ASN A 34 0.53 -7.93 7.65
N TYR A 35 0.73 -7.52 6.39
CA TYR A 35 -0.25 -7.79 5.35
C TYR A 35 -0.56 -9.30 5.23
N SER A 36 0.44 -10.13 5.44
CA SER A 36 0.28 -11.59 5.35
C SER A 36 -0.65 -12.17 6.42
N ASP A 37 -0.98 -11.41 7.46
CA ASP A 37 -1.95 -11.82 8.48
C ASP A 37 -3.40 -11.59 8.03
N LEU A 38 -3.61 -10.86 6.93
CA LEU A 38 -4.93 -10.65 6.35
C LEU A 38 -5.36 -11.89 5.56
N PRO A 39 -6.67 -12.17 5.46
CA PRO A 39 -7.15 -13.26 4.61
C PRO A 39 -6.67 -13.10 3.17
N GLU A 40 -6.31 -14.22 2.54
CA GLU A 40 -5.83 -14.20 1.15
C GLU A 40 -6.81 -13.53 0.20
N ILE A 41 -8.12 -13.79 0.38
CA ILE A 41 -9.14 -13.17 -0.47
C ILE A 41 -9.14 -11.65 -0.36
N THR A 42 -8.84 -11.11 0.84
CA THR A 42 -8.73 -9.67 1.04
C THR A 42 -7.57 -9.09 0.24
N LEU A 43 -6.42 -9.75 0.27
CA LEU A 43 -5.25 -9.33 -0.51
C LEU A 43 -5.54 -9.38 -2.02
N GLN A 44 -6.21 -10.44 -2.47
CA GLN A 44 -6.60 -10.58 -3.87
C GLN A 44 -7.56 -9.48 -4.31
N GLN A 45 -8.51 -9.12 -3.47
CA GLN A 45 -9.45 -8.04 -3.75
C GLN A 45 -8.74 -6.69 -3.88
N ILE A 46 -7.79 -6.42 -3.00
CA ILE A 46 -6.99 -5.19 -3.04
C ILE A 46 -6.18 -5.14 -4.35
N GLU A 47 -5.49 -6.22 -4.67
CA GLU A 47 -4.71 -6.31 -5.91
C GLU A 47 -5.57 -6.12 -7.14
N HIS A 48 -6.73 -6.77 -7.17
CA HIS A 48 -7.66 -6.66 -8.30
C HIS A 48 -8.14 -5.22 -8.48
N PHE A 49 -8.53 -4.57 -7.38
CA PHE A 49 -8.99 -3.19 -7.44
C PHE A 49 -7.92 -2.28 -8.04
N PHE A 50 -6.70 -2.33 -7.51
CA PHE A 50 -5.63 -1.44 -7.98
C PHE A 50 -5.08 -1.83 -9.35
N SER A 51 -5.25 -3.07 -9.78
CA SER A 51 -4.87 -3.48 -11.13
C SER A 51 -5.79 -2.90 -12.19
N HIS A 52 -7.01 -2.55 -11.84
CA HIS A 52 -8.06 -2.17 -12.80
C HIS A 52 -8.64 -0.78 -12.63
N TYR A 53 -8.28 -0.05 -11.58
CA TYR A 53 -8.97 1.20 -11.27
C TYR A 53 -8.75 2.30 -12.32
N LYS A 54 -7.75 2.17 -13.18
CA LYS A 54 -7.49 3.11 -14.28
C LYS A 54 -7.89 2.57 -15.66
N ASP A 55 -8.55 1.43 -15.74
CA ASP A 55 -8.85 0.77 -17.01
C ASP A 55 -9.65 1.63 -17.98
N LEU A 56 -10.51 2.51 -17.46
CA LEU A 56 -11.34 3.39 -18.27
C LEU A 56 -10.67 4.71 -18.62
N GLU A 57 -9.48 4.96 -18.11
CA GLU A 57 -8.73 6.18 -18.38
C GLU A 57 -7.79 5.99 -19.56
N LYS A 58 -8.01 6.77 -20.62
CA LYS A 58 -7.23 6.68 -21.83
C LYS A 58 -5.78 7.07 -21.61
N GLY A 59 -4.84 6.23 -22.07
CA GLY A 59 -3.42 6.49 -21.90
C GLY A 59 -2.86 6.18 -20.52
N LYS A 60 -3.69 5.67 -19.62
CA LYS A 60 -3.26 5.31 -18.26
C LYS A 60 -3.08 3.80 -18.15
N TRP A 61 -2.12 3.39 -17.35
CA TRP A 61 -1.88 1.97 -17.05
C TRP A 61 -1.34 1.81 -15.64
N VAL A 62 -1.50 0.60 -15.09
CA VAL A 62 -0.94 0.25 -13.79
C VAL A 62 -0.35 -1.15 -13.87
N LYS A 63 0.67 -1.39 -13.07
CA LYS A 63 1.30 -2.69 -12.94
C LYS A 63 1.52 -2.97 -11.46
N VAL A 64 1.02 -4.10 -10.96
CA VAL A 64 1.26 -4.55 -9.60
C VAL A 64 2.58 -5.31 -9.58
N LEU A 65 3.52 -4.86 -8.77
CA LEU A 65 4.85 -5.46 -8.67
C LEU A 65 4.93 -6.48 -7.55
N GLY A 66 4.09 -6.37 -6.52
CA GLY A 66 4.07 -7.29 -5.41
C GLY A 66 3.75 -6.60 -4.10
N TRP A 67 3.96 -7.31 -2.99
CA TRP A 67 3.70 -6.83 -1.65
C TRP A 67 5.00 -6.62 -0.88
N GLY A 68 5.04 -5.58 -0.06
CA GLY A 68 6.08 -5.38 0.94
C GLY A 68 5.48 -5.52 2.33
N ASP A 69 6.29 -5.93 3.29
CA ASP A 69 5.84 -6.12 4.67
C ASP A 69 5.70 -4.78 5.41
N ALA A 70 5.30 -4.86 6.71
CA ALA A 70 5.14 -3.66 7.53
C ALA A 70 6.43 -2.87 7.65
N ASP A 71 7.58 -3.53 7.78
CA ASP A 71 8.88 -2.85 7.85
C ASP A 71 9.18 -2.09 6.57
N LYS A 72 8.89 -2.68 5.41
CA LYS A 72 9.05 -2.00 4.12
C LYS A 72 8.14 -0.78 4.03
N ALA A 73 6.90 -0.90 4.51
CA ALA A 73 5.96 0.22 4.52
C ALA A 73 6.47 1.36 5.41
N PHE A 74 6.97 1.06 6.60
CA PHE A 74 7.55 2.06 7.48
C PHE A 74 8.78 2.73 6.87
N GLN A 75 9.61 1.98 6.17
CA GLN A 75 10.77 2.53 5.46
C GLN A 75 10.32 3.54 4.41
N ILE A 76 9.33 3.21 3.61
CA ILE A 76 8.78 4.09 2.57
C ILE A 76 8.21 5.37 3.18
N ILE A 77 7.46 5.23 4.28
CA ILE A 77 6.91 6.39 4.99
C ILE A 77 8.03 7.30 5.51
N SER A 78 9.06 6.72 6.12
CA SER A 78 10.20 7.47 6.64
C SER A 78 10.93 8.22 5.53
N GLU A 79 11.16 7.58 4.40
CA GLU A 79 11.79 8.20 3.24
C GLU A 79 10.96 9.35 2.69
N ALA A 80 9.63 9.19 2.65
CA ALA A 80 8.72 10.25 2.20
C ALA A 80 8.76 11.46 3.14
N ILE A 81 8.82 11.22 4.44
CA ILE A 81 8.94 12.30 5.44
C ILE A 81 10.26 13.05 5.27
N GLU A 82 11.37 12.34 5.10
CA GLU A 82 12.68 12.96 4.89
C GLU A 82 12.71 13.78 3.61
N LEU A 83 12.13 13.27 2.53
CA LEU A 83 12.05 14.00 1.27
C LEU A 83 11.23 15.28 1.41
N ALA A 84 10.10 15.21 2.14
CA ALA A 84 9.26 16.37 2.39
C ALA A 84 10.01 17.44 3.21
N LYS A 85 10.79 17.02 4.21
CA LYS A 85 11.62 17.94 5.00
C LYS A 85 12.69 18.62 4.15
N SER A 86 13.34 17.86 3.28
CA SER A 86 14.36 18.39 2.37
C SER A 86 13.77 19.41 1.40
N SER A 87 12.53 19.20 0.96
CA SER A 87 11.86 20.11 0.01
C SER A 87 11.46 21.44 0.62
N LYS A 88 11.44 21.56 1.92
CA LYS A 88 11.07 22.79 2.63
C LYS A 88 12.24 23.72 2.93
N ALA A 89 13.42 23.30 2.60
CA ALA A 89 14.65 24.07 2.88
C ALA A 89 14.79 25.32 1.99
#